data_ded887507a347dbab8148d90b55a083b
#
_entry.id   ded887507a347dbab8148d90b55a083b
#
_cell.length_a   1.000
_cell.length_b   1.000
_cell.length_c   1.000
_cell.angle_alpha   90.00
_cell.angle_beta   90.00
_cell.angle_gamma   90.00
#
_symmetry.space_group_name_H-M   'P 1'
#
loop_
_entity.id
_entity.type
_entity.pdbx_description
1 polymer ?
#
loop_
_entity_poly.entity_id
_entity_poly.type
_entity_poly.pdbx_seq_one_letter_code
_entity_poly.pdbx_strand_id
1 'polypeptide(L)'
;GWLCANITPLHKGGSKLESVNYRPVSLTFIVCKISESYVKTAITTHLERYNLINGFQHGFVRNKSCTINLIETLDMVSGTIANGSQVDVIHLDFAKAFDKVSHRRLLQKIKAYGINKSIWNK
;
A
#
# COMPACT_ATOMS: atom_id res chain seq x y z
N GLY A 1 9.73 16.89 19.50
CA GLY A 1 10.62 16.79 18.36
C GLY A 1 9.98 16.08 17.18
N TRP A 2 10.49 16.28 15.99
CA TRP A 2 9.95 15.79 14.72
C TRP A 2 9.92 14.25 14.59
N LEU A 3 10.60 13.56 15.52
CA LEU A 3 10.67 12.09 15.57
C LEU A 3 9.58 11.45 16.43
N CYS A 4 8.69 12.25 17.02
CA CYS A 4 7.62 11.77 17.88
C CYS A 4 6.26 12.02 17.23
N ALA A 5 5.36 11.05 17.30
CA ALA A 5 3.98 11.19 16.90
C ALA A 5 3.05 10.81 18.06
N ASN A 6 1.92 11.48 18.18
CA ASN A 6 0.86 11.06 19.09
C ASN A 6 0.13 9.88 18.46
N ILE A 7 -0.02 8.79 19.20
CA ILE A 7 -0.75 7.61 18.74
C ILE A 7 -2.15 7.63 19.33
N THR A 8 -3.15 7.59 18.44
CA THR A 8 -4.56 7.48 18.81
C THR A 8 -5.06 6.08 18.46
N PRO A 9 -5.56 5.30 19.44
CA PRO A 9 -6.13 3.99 19.17
C PRO A 9 -7.51 4.13 18.53
N LEU A 10 -7.69 3.55 17.34
CA LEU A 10 -8.96 3.49 16.64
C LEU A 10 -9.56 2.08 16.78
N HIS A 11 -10.72 1.95 17.40
CA HIS A 11 -11.42 0.69 17.55
C HIS A 11 -11.89 0.14 16.18
N LYS A 12 -11.59 -1.12 15.88
CA LYS A 12 -11.95 -1.78 14.62
C LYS A 12 -13.28 -2.54 14.69
N GLY A 13 -13.63 -3.04 15.88
CA GLY A 13 -14.74 -3.94 16.15
C GLY A 13 -14.35 -4.98 17.21
N GLY A 14 -15.31 -5.76 17.70
CA GLY A 14 -15.09 -6.73 18.79
C GLY A 14 -15.08 -6.09 20.18
N SER A 15 -14.51 -6.79 21.17
CA SER A 15 -14.40 -6.29 22.53
C SER A 15 -13.50 -5.07 22.64
N LYS A 16 -13.97 -4.01 23.28
CA LYS A 16 -13.19 -2.80 23.55
C LYS A 16 -12.09 -3.01 24.60
N LEU A 17 -12.12 -4.10 25.32
CA LEU A 17 -11.15 -4.45 26.37
C LEU A 17 -9.85 -5.07 25.77
N GLU A 18 -9.88 -5.48 24.52
CA GLU A 18 -8.76 -6.13 23.87
C GLU A 18 -7.99 -5.16 22.97
N SER A 19 -6.70 -5.01 23.24
CA SER A 19 -5.82 -4.13 22.46
C SER A 19 -5.67 -4.55 20.99
N VAL A 20 -5.83 -5.82 20.68
CA VAL A 20 -5.78 -6.36 19.31
C VAL A 20 -6.90 -5.79 18.42
N ASN A 21 -7.99 -5.33 19.02
CA ASN A 21 -9.14 -4.73 18.34
C ASN A 21 -8.97 -3.23 18.06
N TYR A 22 -7.78 -2.68 18.30
CA TYR A 22 -7.46 -1.29 17.99
C TYR A 22 -6.38 -1.19 16.91
N ARG A 23 -6.53 -0.15 16.06
CA ARG A 23 -5.48 0.28 15.13
C ARG A 23 -4.75 1.48 15.72
N PRO A 24 -3.42 1.44 15.86
CA PRO A 24 -2.67 2.64 16.21
C PRO A 24 -2.67 3.61 15.02
N VAL A 25 -3.21 4.80 15.20
CA VAL A 25 -3.16 5.88 14.20
C VAL A 25 -2.16 6.92 14.69
N SER A 26 -1.06 7.09 13.95
CA SER A 26 -0.05 8.09 14.25
C SER A 26 -0.46 9.45 13.72
N LEU A 27 -0.62 10.41 14.64
CA LEU A 27 -0.89 11.80 14.31
C LEU A 27 0.45 12.53 14.18
N THR A 28 0.92 12.71 12.95
CA THR A 28 2.14 13.45 12.64
C THR A 28 1.86 14.96 12.50
N PHE A 29 2.88 15.79 12.74
CA PHE A 29 2.78 17.23 12.52
C PHE A 29 2.47 17.56 11.05
N ILE A 30 1.78 18.67 10.82
CA ILE A 30 1.37 19.12 9.48
C ILE A 30 2.58 19.24 8.55
N VAL A 31 3.70 19.78 9.04
CA VAL A 31 4.95 19.91 8.26
C VAL A 31 5.48 18.55 7.81
N CYS A 32 5.40 17.52 8.67
CA CYS A 32 5.78 16.15 8.30
C CYS A 32 4.88 15.61 7.19
N LYS A 33 3.57 15.82 7.28
CA LYS A 33 2.61 15.39 6.24
C LYS A 33 2.88 16.04 4.89
N ILE A 34 3.25 17.33 4.89
CA ILE A 34 3.64 18.03 3.67
C ILE A 34 4.91 17.41 3.08
N SER A 35 5.93 17.19 3.88
CA SER A 35 7.18 16.55 3.45
C SER A 35 6.94 15.13 2.93
N GLU A 36 6.13 14.32 3.62
CA GLU A 36 5.72 12.99 3.19
C GLU A 36 4.99 13.02 1.84
N SER A 37 4.15 14.04 1.60
CA SER A 37 3.44 14.22 0.33
C SER A 37 4.40 14.48 -0.83
N TYR A 38 5.42 15.32 -0.63
CA TYR A 38 6.45 15.55 -1.66
C TYR A 38 7.24 14.28 -1.97
N VAL A 39 7.66 13.57 -0.92
CA VAL A 39 8.38 12.30 -1.04
C VAL A 39 7.54 11.27 -1.79
N LYS A 40 6.28 11.10 -1.39
CA LYS A 40 5.31 10.22 -2.06
C LYS A 40 5.21 10.56 -3.55
N THR A 41 5.01 11.84 -3.88
CA THR A 41 4.87 12.28 -5.27
C THR A 41 6.11 11.96 -6.08
N ALA A 42 7.31 12.24 -5.57
CA ALA A 42 8.57 11.95 -6.25
C ALA A 42 8.76 10.46 -6.52
N ILE A 43 8.47 9.61 -5.51
CA ILE A 43 8.57 8.15 -5.65
C ILE A 43 7.53 7.65 -6.66
N THR A 44 6.28 8.07 -6.56
CA THR A 44 5.20 7.61 -7.45
C THR A 44 5.49 7.99 -8.90
N THR A 45 5.89 9.24 -9.15
CA THR A 45 6.28 9.71 -10.49
C THR A 45 7.43 8.89 -11.07
N HIS A 46 8.42 8.54 -10.23
CA HIS A 46 9.54 7.69 -10.68
C HIS A 46 9.05 6.28 -11.05
N LEU A 47 8.24 5.66 -10.18
CA LEU A 47 7.71 4.30 -10.42
C LEU A 47 6.83 4.25 -11.67
N GLU A 48 5.99 5.25 -11.90
CA GLU A 48 5.14 5.37 -13.10
C GLU A 48 5.99 5.58 -14.35
N ARG A 49 6.96 6.51 -14.30
CA ARG A 49 7.85 6.83 -15.44
C ARG A 49 8.60 5.61 -15.96
N TYR A 50 9.05 4.73 -15.08
CA TYR A 50 9.80 3.53 -15.43
C TYR A 50 8.95 2.25 -15.49
N ASN A 51 7.62 2.40 -15.39
CA ASN A 51 6.66 1.29 -15.44
C ASN A 51 6.99 0.16 -14.44
N LEU A 52 7.36 0.55 -13.20
CA LEU A 52 7.79 -0.37 -12.15
C LEU A 52 6.63 -0.87 -11.28
N ILE A 53 5.42 -0.35 -11.47
CA ILE A 53 4.21 -0.80 -10.77
C ILE A 53 3.59 -1.94 -11.56
N ASN A 54 3.33 -3.05 -10.89
CA ASN A 54 2.66 -4.20 -11.54
C ASN A 54 1.26 -3.79 -12.01
N GLY A 55 0.89 -4.16 -13.24
CA GLY A 55 -0.40 -3.85 -13.86
C GLY A 55 -1.62 -4.33 -13.06
N PHE A 56 -1.47 -5.44 -12.34
CA PHE A 56 -2.53 -5.99 -11.45
C PHE A 56 -2.62 -5.30 -10.10
N GLN A 57 -1.73 -4.35 -9.78
CA GLN A 57 -1.82 -3.62 -8.53
C GLN A 57 -2.87 -2.52 -8.64
N HIS A 58 -3.88 -2.58 -7.77
CA HIS A 58 -4.95 -1.58 -7.68
C HIS A 58 -4.81 -0.68 -6.46
N GLY A 59 -4.29 -1.21 -5.35
CA GLY A 59 -4.08 -0.44 -4.13
C GLY A 59 -3.03 0.67 -4.31
N PHE A 60 -3.37 1.89 -3.87
CA PHE A 60 -2.48 3.07 -3.92
C PHE A 60 -2.01 3.49 -5.32
N VAL A 61 -2.66 3.04 -6.38
CA VAL A 61 -2.37 3.41 -7.77
C VAL A 61 -3.39 4.42 -8.26
N ARG A 62 -2.91 5.46 -8.96
CA ARG A 62 -3.76 6.50 -9.52
C ARG A 62 -4.75 5.91 -10.53
N ASN A 63 -5.98 6.39 -10.52
CA ASN A 63 -7.07 5.97 -11.42
C ASN A 63 -7.46 4.48 -11.29
N LYS A 64 -7.00 3.77 -10.25
CA LYS A 64 -7.47 2.43 -9.91
C LYS A 64 -8.28 2.45 -8.61
N SER A 65 -9.24 1.53 -8.49
CA SER A 65 -10.12 1.43 -7.32
C SER A 65 -10.37 -0.04 -6.96
N CYS A 66 -10.92 -0.28 -5.77
CA CYS A 66 -11.37 -1.61 -5.37
C CYS A 66 -12.47 -2.14 -6.30
N THR A 67 -13.34 -1.25 -6.81
CA THR A 67 -14.40 -1.63 -7.75
C THR A 67 -13.82 -2.09 -9.08
N ILE A 68 -12.84 -1.38 -9.63
CA ILE A 68 -12.15 -1.81 -10.87
C ILE A 68 -11.47 -3.16 -10.67
N ASN A 69 -10.78 -3.36 -9.56
CA ASN A 69 -10.16 -4.65 -9.24
C ASN A 69 -11.18 -5.79 -9.21
N LEU A 70 -12.33 -5.56 -8.60
CA LEU A 70 -13.40 -6.55 -8.53
C LEU A 70 -13.97 -6.87 -9.93
N ILE A 71 -14.22 -5.84 -10.74
CA ILE A 71 -14.72 -6.01 -12.11
C ILE A 71 -13.72 -6.80 -12.97
N GLU A 72 -12.44 -6.42 -12.98
CA GLU A 72 -11.39 -7.12 -13.72
C GLU A 72 -11.29 -8.60 -13.29
N THR A 73 -11.40 -8.86 -11.97
CA THR A 73 -11.36 -10.23 -11.44
C THR A 73 -12.59 -11.03 -11.88
N LEU A 74 -13.78 -10.45 -11.80
CA LEU A 74 -15.02 -11.12 -12.22
C LEU A 74 -15.05 -11.37 -13.73
N ASP A 75 -14.56 -10.45 -14.54
CA ASP A 75 -14.46 -10.60 -16.00
C ASP A 75 -13.53 -11.76 -16.36
N MET A 76 -12.35 -11.82 -15.73
CA MET A 76 -11.40 -12.92 -15.92
C MET A 76 -11.99 -14.28 -15.53
N VAL A 77 -12.66 -14.36 -14.35
CA VAL A 77 -13.28 -15.61 -13.87
C VAL A 77 -14.43 -16.04 -14.80
N SER A 78 -15.32 -15.09 -15.14
CA SER A 78 -16.47 -15.37 -16.01
C SER A 78 -16.04 -15.82 -17.40
N GLY A 79 -15.03 -15.16 -17.98
CA GLY A 79 -14.47 -15.56 -19.28
C GLY A 79 -13.84 -16.96 -19.24
N THR A 80 -13.16 -17.31 -18.16
CA THR A 80 -12.57 -18.65 -18.00
C THR A 80 -13.64 -19.74 -17.87
N ILE A 81 -14.68 -19.48 -17.09
CA ILE A 81 -15.83 -20.41 -16.93
C ILE A 81 -16.59 -20.56 -18.26
N ALA A 82 -16.83 -19.47 -18.97
CA ALA A 82 -17.51 -19.50 -20.27
C ALA A 82 -16.76 -20.36 -21.31
N ASN A 83 -15.44 -20.47 -21.20
CA ASN A 83 -14.60 -21.33 -22.01
C ASN A 83 -14.57 -22.80 -21.52
N GLY A 84 -15.41 -23.17 -20.55
CA GLY A 84 -15.51 -24.53 -20.01
C GLY A 84 -14.39 -24.92 -19.03
N SER A 85 -13.58 -23.97 -18.58
CA SER A 85 -12.49 -24.22 -17.63
C SER A 85 -12.97 -24.04 -16.19
N GLN A 86 -12.33 -24.75 -15.25
CA GLN A 86 -12.54 -24.55 -13.80
C GLN A 86 -11.63 -23.44 -13.28
N VAL A 87 -12.10 -22.72 -12.26
CA VAL A 87 -11.36 -21.64 -11.62
C VAL A 87 -11.33 -21.84 -10.12
N ASP A 88 -10.13 -21.92 -9.55
CA ASP A 88 -9.91 -21.90 -8.11
C ASP A 88 -9.44 -20.49 -7.69
N VAL A 89 -10.14 -19.87 -6.74
CA VAL A 89 -9.80 -18.53 -6.24
C VAL A 89 -9.21 -18.64 -4.84
N ILE A 90 -7.95 -18.23 -4.68
CA ILE A 90 -7.25 -18.23 -3.40
C ILE A 90 -7.06 -16.79 -2.95
N HIS A 91 -7.69 -16.42 -1.82
CA HIS A 91 -7.52 -15.11 -1.21
C HIS A 91 -6.42 -15.16 -0.14
N LEU A 92 -5.39 -14.31 -0.31
CA LEU A 92 -4.30 -14.15 0.66
C LEU A 92 -4.37 -12.75 1.28
N ASP A 93 -4.26 -12.68 2.60
CA ASP A 93 -4.20 -11.42 3.34
C ASP A 93 -3.01 -11.41 4.31
N PHE A 94 -2.38 -10.25 4.47
CA PHE A 94 -1.25 -10.07 5.37
C PHE A 94 -1.70 -9.44 6.70
N ALA A 95 -1.60 -10.18 7.78
CA ALA A 95 -1.83 -9.63 9.11
C ALA A 95 -0.81 -8.52 9.43
N LYS A 96 -1.29 -7.32 9.74
CA LYS A 96 -0.46 -6.13 10.06
C LYS A 96 0.57 -5.83 8.98
N ALA A 97 0.12 -5.76 7.72
CA ALA A 97 0.98 -5.62 6.53
C ALA A 97 1.98 -4.46 6.63
N PHE A 98 1.56 -3.29 7.16
CA PHE A 98 2.45 -2.14 7.33
C PHE A 98 3.40 -2.27 8.52
N ASP A 99 2.93 -2.79 9.65
CA ASP A 99 3.71 -2.88 10.89
C ASP A 99 4.82 -3.93 10.81
N LYS A 100 4.67 -4.93 9.94
CA LYS A 100 5.62 -6.04 9.78
C LYS A 100 6.62 -5.85 8.63
N VAL A 101 6.60 -4.72 7.94
CA VAL A 101 7.55 -4.47 6.85
C VAL A 101 8.97 -4.30 7.41
N SER A 102 9.89 -5.11 6.94
CA SER A 102 11.32 -4.95 7.24
C SER A 102 11.86 -3.71 6.52
N HIS A 103 12.20 -2.65 7.26
CA HIS A 103 12.75 -1.41 6.71
C HIS A 103 14.03 -1.66 5.89
N ARG A 104 14.88 -2.60 6.33
CA ARG A 104 16.10 -2.97 5.58
C ARG A 104 15.78 -3.53 4.20
N ARG A 105 14.81 -4.45 4.09
CA ARG A 105 14.38 -5.02 2.81
C ARG A 105 13.68 -3.98 1.94
N LEU A 106 12.87 -3.11 2.54
CA LEU A 106 12.22 -2.02 1.83
C LEU A 106 13.24 -1.07 1.20
N LEU A 107 14.27 -0.67 1.95
CA LEU A 107 15.35 0.19 1.44
C LEU A 107 16.14 -0.48 0.31
N GLN A 108 16.40 -1.79 0.40
CA GLN A 108 17.04 -2.55 -0.68
C GLN A 108 16.18 -2.53 -1.95
N LYS A 109 14.86 -2.76 -1.81
CA LYS A 109 13.92 -2.73 -2.93
C LYS A 109 13.84 -1.34 -3.57
N ILE A 110 13.76 -0.29 -2.77
CA ILE A 110 13.76 1.11 -3.25
C ILE A 110 15.04 1.41 -4.05
N LYS A 111 16.21 0.98 -3.55
CA LYS A 111 17.49 1.12 -4.27
C LYS A 111 17.49 0.33 -5.59
N ALA A 112 16.98 -0.89 -5.60
CA ALA A 112 16.89 -1.72 -6.81
C ALA A 112 15.98 -1.09 -7.88
N TYR A 113 14.98 -0.31 -7.48
CA TYR A 113 14.13 0.47 -8.38
C TYR A 113 14.80 1.78 -8.86
N GLY A 114 16.06 2.00 -8.56
CA GLY A 114 16.81 3.19 -9.00
C GLY A 114 16.51 4.46 -8.20
N ILE A 115 15.77 4.35 -7.08
CA ILE A 115 15.48 5.48 -6.21
C ILE A 115 16.68 5.69 -5.27
N ASN A 116 17.61 6.55 -5.69
CA ASN A 116 18.81 6.90 -4.96
C ASN A 116 18.65 8.24 -4.23
N LYS A 117 19.63 8.57 -3.38
CA LYS A 117 19.70 9.87 -2.66
C LYS A 117 19.57 11.10 -3.57
N SER A 118 19.89 10.99 -4.87
CA SER A 118 19.76 12.07 -5.83
C SER A 118 18.32 12.52 -6.11
N ILE A 119 17.34 11.70 -5.80
CA ILE A 119 15.91 12.09 -5.91
C ILE A 119 15.50 13.07 -4.80
N TRP A 120 16.25 13.08 -3.70
CA TRP A 120 15.97 13.92 -2.52
C TRP A 120 16.74 15.25 -2.54
N ASN A 121 17.68 15.42 -3.47
CA ASN A 121 18.59 16.57 -3.56
C ASN A 121 18.26 17.54 -4.71
N LYS A 122 17.04 17.49 -5.24
CA LYS A 122 16.56 18.47 -6.22
C LYS A 122 15.60 19.47 -5.63
#